data_21659f5db10bb44b02852a0fd5810a81
#
_entry.id   21659f5db10bb44b02852a0fd5810a81
#
_cell.length_a   1.000
_cell.length_b   1.000
_cell.length_c   1.000
_cell.angle_alpha   90.00
_cell.angle_beta   90.00
_cell.angle_gamma   90.00
#
_symmetry.space_group_name_H-M   'P 1'
#
loop_
_entity.id
_entity.type
_entity.pdbx_description
1 polymer ?
#
loop_
_entity_poly.entity_id
_entity_poly.type
_entity_poly.pdbx_seq_one_letter_code
_entity_poly.pdbx_strand_id
1 'polypeptide(L)'
;MSKQVFRSGTSIGANIREAQHAQFDADFLSKMQISLKECNETDYWLQLFHDNGYLNDEQFDSINKDRVRIHKLLNAIVSTTRSKIGK
;
A
#
# COMPACT_ATOMS: atom_id res chain seq x y z
N MET A 1 -7.74 12.39 -11.91
CA MET A 1 -8.02 11.06 -11.33
C MET A 1 -6.83 10.12 -11.38
N SER A 2 -6.15 9.98 -12.53
CA SER A 2 -4.95 9.12 -12.59
C SER A 2 -3.84 9.58 -11.64
N LYS A 3 -3.77 10.86 -11.33
CA LYS A 3 -2.82 11.41 -10.35
C LYS A 3 -3.00 10.83 -8.95
N GLN A 4 -4.24 10.49 -8.56
CA GLN A 4 -4.50 9.93 -7.23
C GLN A 4 -3.92 8.52 -7.09
N VAL A 5 -4.08 7.68 -8.11
CA VAL A 5 -3.49 6.34 -8.11
C VAL A 5 -1.97 6.41 -8.08
N PHE A 6 -1.38 7.27 -8.92
CA PHE A 6 0.06 7.47 -8.97
C PHE A 6 0.59 7.96 -7.62
N ARG A 7 -0.10 8.92 -7.01
CA ARG A 7 0.28 9.48 -5.72
C ARG A 7 0.26 8.43 -4.62
N SER A 8 -0.81 7.61 -4.56
CA SER A 8 -0.91 6.53 -3.57
C SER A 8 0.21 5.52 -3.73
N GLY A 9 0.50 5.09 -4.96
CA GLY A 9 1.59 4.15 -5.23
C GLY A 9 2.95 4.72 -4.85
N THR A 10 3.18 6.01 -5.14
CA THR A 10 4.43 6.69 -4.79
C THR A 10 4.57 6.82 -3.28
N SER A 11 3.48 7.13 -2.56
CA SER A 11 3.48 7.24 -1.10
C SER A 11 3.82 5.90 -0.44
N ILE A 12 3.27 4.80 -0.94
CA ILE A 12 3.59 3.46 -0.44
C ILE A 12 5.08 3.18 -0.60
N GLY A 13 5.64 3.43 -1.79
CA GLY A 13 7.05 3.21 -2.07
C GLY A 13 7.96 4.07 -1.21
N ALA A 14 7.62 5.34 -1.03
CA ALA A 14 8.40 6.26 -0.19
C ALA A 14 8.38 5.81 1.28
N ASN A 15 7.22 5.41 1.80
CA ASN A 15 7.10 4.97 3.18
C ASN A 15 7.89 3.67 3.45
N ILE A 16 7.87 2.73 2.51
CA ILE A 16 8.65 1.51 2.64
C ILE A 16 10.15 1.83 2.65
N ARG A 17 10.60 2.73 1.77
CA ARG A 17 12.00 3.13 1.68
C ARG A 17 12.48 3.76 2.99
N GLU A 18 11.70 4.65 3.58
CA GLU A 18 12.03 5.26 4.86
C GLU A 18 12.08 4.22 5.96
N ALA A 19 11.13 3.29 5.97
CA ALA A 19 11.05 2.25 6.98
C ALA A 19 12.24 1.30 6.96
N GLN A 20 12.87 1.09 5.80
CA GLN A 20 14.07 0.25 5.69
C GLN A 20 15.25 0.80 6.49
N HIS A 21 15.27 2.08 6.77
CA HIS A 21 16.33 2.73 7.55
C HIS A 21 16.00 2.82 9.03
N ALA A 22 14.77 2.49 9.41
CA ALA A 22 14.32 2.51 10.79
C ALA A 22 14.47 1.13 11.43
N GLN A 23 14.64 1.09 12.73
CA GLN A 23 14.59 -0.16 13.47
C GLN A 23 13.12 -0.58 13.62
N PHE A 24 12.90 -1.86 14.02
CA PHE A 24 11.56 -2.37 14.27
C PHE A 24 11.00 -1.76 15.56
N ASP A 25 10.53 -0.54 15.48
CA ASP A 25 10.01 0.23 16.61
C ASP A 25 8.64 0.85 16.24
N ALA A 26 8.14 1.71 17.12
CA ALA A 26 6.85 2.35 16.94
C ALA A 26 6.81 3.24 15.70
N ASP A 27 7.91 3.88 15.36
CA ASP A 27 7.99 4.71 14.16
C ASP A 27 7.90 3.86 12.90
N PHE A 28 8.62 2.74 12.86
CA PHE A 28 8.54 1.79 11.76
C PHE A 28 7.10 1.28 11.60
N LEU A 29 6.47 0.89 12.70
CA LEU A 29 5.09 0.41 12.69
C LEU A 29 4.14 1.47 12.15
N SER A 30 4.30 2.72 12.59
CA SER A 30 3.47 3.83 12.14
C SER A 30 3.59 4.02 10.62
N LYS A 31 4.80 3.98 10.08
CA LYS A 31 5.02 4.13 8.64
C LYS A 31 4.41 2.98 7.84
N MET A 32 4.47 1.77 8.37
CA MET A 32 3.87 0.60 7.71
C MET A 32 2.34 0.69 7.73
N GLN A 33 1.75 1.19 8.80
CA GLN A 33 0.31 1.41 8.89
C GLN A 33 -0.16 2.48 7.92
N ILE A 34 0.62 3.54 7.74
CA ILE A 34 0.34 4.58 6.74
C ILE A 34 0.36 3.96 5.32
N SER A 35 1.34 3.10 5.06
CA SER A 35 1.44 2.42 3.77
C SER A 35 0.24 1.51 3.50
N LEU A 36 -0.27 0.82 4.52
CA LEU A 36 -1.50 0.03 4.40
C LEU A 36 -2.70 0.90 4.04
N LYS A 37 -2.83 2.05 4.68
CA LYS A 37 -3.90 3.01 4.40
C LYS A 37 -3.83 3.46 2.94
N GLU A 38 -2.62 3.82 2.47
CA GLU A 38 -2.42 4.24 1.08
C GLU A 38 -2.79 3.12 0.10
N CYS A 39 -2.46 1.88 0.45
CA CYS A 39 -2.79 0.72 -0.36
C CYS A 39 -4.32 0.55 -0.48
N ASN A 40 -5.05 0.73 0.61
CA ASN A 40 -6.50 0.68 0.60
C ASN A 40 -7.12 1.81 -0.23
N GLU A 41 -6.56 3.01 -0.17
CA GLU A 41 -6.99 4.13 -1.01
C GLU A 41 -6.78 3.83 -2.49
N THR A 42 -5.67 3.18 -2.82
CA THR A 42 -5.38 2.77 -4.20
C THR A 42 -6.45 1.81 -4.73
N ASP A 43 -6.91 0.87 -3.90
CA ASP A 43 -7.98 -0.05 -4.28
C ASP A 43 -9.26 0.73 -4.63
N TYR A 44 -9.64 1.69 -3.82
CA TYR A 44 -10.79 2.54 -4.06
C TYR A 44 -10.70 3.25 -5.42
N TRP A 45 -9.56 3.88 -5.69
CA TRP A 45 -9.35 4.61 -6.94
C TRP A 45 -9.32 3.70 -8.16
N LEU A 46 -8.73 2.51 -8.04
CA LEU A 46 -8.70 1.54 -9.12
C LEU A 46 -10.11 1.08 -9.50
N GLN A 47 -10.95 0.81 -8.51
CA GLN A 47 -12.32 0.40 -8.77
C GLN A 47 -13.11 1.53 -9.43
N LEU A 48 -12.93 2.75 -8.94
CA LEU A 48 -13.60 3.91 -9.51
C LEU A 48 -13.21 4.12 -10.97
N PHE A 49 -11.92 4.01 -11.28
CA PHE A 49 -11.44 4.16 -12.66
C PHE A 49 -11.94 3.05 -13.56
N HIS A 50 -12.01 1.83 -13.06
CA HIS A 50 -12.53 0.69 -13.82
C HIS A 50 -14.03 0.87 -14.10
N ASP A 51 -14.80 1.24 -13.09
CA ASP A 51 -16.24 1.43 -13.20
C ASP A 51 -16.60 2.55 -14.17
N ASN A 52 -15.76 3.57 -14.28
CA ASN A 52 -15.98 4.71 -15.16
C ASN A 52 -15.30 4.57 -16.54
N GLY A 53 -14.74 3.41 -16.84
CA GLY A 53 -14.19 3.12 -18.16
C GLY A 53 -12.80 3.68 -18.43
N TYR A 54 -12.11 4.22 -17.42
CA TYR A 54 -10.75 4.71 -17.57
C TYR A 54 -9.72 3.58 -17.61
N LEU A 55 -10.07 2.43 -17.04
CA LEU A 55 -9.26 1.21 -17.10
C LEU A 55 -10.12 0.09 -17.66
N ASN A 56 -9.57 -0.69 -18.59
CA ASN A 56 -10.25 -1.90 -19.05
C ASN A 56 -9.97 -3.04 -18.05
N ASP A 57 -10.64 -4.18 -18.27
CA ASP A 57 -10.54 -5.32 -17.35
C ASP A 57 -9.11 -5.82 -17.21
N GLU A 58 -8.37 -5.88 -18.33
CA GLU A 58 -6.99 -6.35 -18.35
C GLU A 58 -6.07 -5.42 -17.57
N GLN A 59 -6.21 -4.12 -17.77
CA GLN A 59 -5.44 -3.12 -17.04
C GLN A 59 -5.75 -3.14 -15.55
N PHE A 60 -7.03 -3.21 -15.22
CA PHE A 60 -7.47 -3.28 -13.82
C PHE A 60 -6.88 -4.51 -13.13
N ASP A 61 -7.00 -5.69 -13.76
CA ASP A 61 -6.51 -6.93 -13.18
C ASP A 61 -5.01 -6.89 -12.94
N SER A 62 -4.25 -6.36 -13.90
CA SER A 62 -2.80 -6.27 -13.79
C SER A 62 -2.37 -5.41 -12.61
N ILE A 63 -2.94 -4.21 -12.51
CA ILE A 63 -2.60 -3.27 -11.43
C ILE A 63 -3.09 -3.81 -10.09
N ASN A 64 -4.27 -4.40 -10.06
CA ASN A 64 -4.86 -4.91 -8.83
C ASN A 64 -4.08 -6.10 -8.27
N LYS A 65 -3.51 -6.95 -9.11
CA LYS A 65 -2.64 -8.04 -8.65
C LYS A 65 -1.43 -7.50 -7.89
N ASP A 66 -0.81 -6.46 -8.41
CA ASP A 66 0.34 -5.85 -7.75
C ASP A 66 -0.07 -5.21 -6.43
N ARG A 67 -1.20 -4.52 -6.40
CA ARG A 67 -1.74 -3.93 -5.18
C ARG A 67 -1.99 -4.99 -4.11
N VAL A 68 -2.58 -6.11 -4.49
CA VAL A 68 -2.87 -7.21 -3.54
C VAL A 68 -1.58 -7.78 -2.97
N ARG A 69 -0.54 -7.95 -3.79
CA ARG A 69 0.77 -8.42 -3.32
C ARG A 69 1.37 -7.48 -2.29
N ILE A 70 1.33 -6.18 -2.57
CA ILE A 70 1.85 -5.16 -1.66
C ILE A 70 1.04 -5.18 -0.36
N HIS A 71 -0.26 -5.28 -0.44
CA HIS A 71 -1.14 -5.32 0.73
C HIS A 71 -0.80 -6.51 1.63
N LYS A 72 -0.62 -7.69 1.06
CA LYS A 72 -0.24 -8.89 1.82
C LYS A 72 1.12 -8.72 2.49
N LEU A 73 2.08 -8.16 1.77
CA LEU A 73 3.41 -7.92 2.30
C LEU A 73 3.36 -6.94 3.47
N LEU A 74 2.64 -5.84 3.32
CA LEU A 74 2.51 -4.83 4.38
C LEU A 74 1.81 -5.39 5.61
N ASN A 75 0.78 -6.20 5.43
CA ASN A 75 0.10 -6.85 6.55
C ASN A 75 1.05 -7.78 7.33
N ALA A 76 1.87 -8.54 6.62
CA ALA A 76 2.84 -9.41 7.25
C ALA A 76 3.88 -8.61 8.04
N ILE A 77 4.37 -7.52 7.46
CA ILE A 77 5.35 -6.64 8.11
C ILE A 77 4.75 -6.00 9.38
N VAL A 78 3.53 -5.49 9.28
CA VAL A 78 2.84 -4.88 10.43
C VAL A 78 2.64 -5.90 11.54
N SER A 79 2.18 -7.08 11.21
CA SER A 79 1.95 -8.16 12.17
C SER A 79 3.24 -8.54 12.90
N THR A 80 4.32 -8.73 12.15
CA THR A 80 5.63 -9.08 12.71
C THR A 80 6.16 -7.96 13.62
N THR A 81 6.02 -6.71 13.17
CA THR A 81 6.51 -5.56 13.92
C THR A 81 5.75 -5.39 15.24
N ARG A 82 4.43 -5.54 15.21
CA ARG A 82 3.61 -5.49 16.42
C ARG A 82 4.03 -6.56 17.44
N SER A 83 4.29 -7.76 16.95
CA SER A 83 4.73 -8.87 17.78
C SER A 83 6.05 -8.55 18.48
N LYS A 84 6.98 -7.92 17.75
CA LYS A 84 8.28 -7.55 18.30
C LYS A 84 8.20 -6.41 19.32
N ILE A 85 7.36 -5.41 19.02
CA ILE A 85 7.18 -4.25 19.92
C ILE A 85 6.42 -4.65 21.18
N GLY A 86 5.45 -5.54 21.06
CA GLY A 86 4.60 -5.98 22.15
C GLY A 86 5.30 -6.82 23.21
N LYS A 87 6.58 -7.10 23.01
CA LYS A 87 7.40 -7.82 23.98
C LYS A 87 8.22 -6.84 24.80
#